data_9ae21174c887b279fed42d2d9ad88b42
#
_entry.id   9ae21174c887b279fed42d2d9ad88b42
#
_cell.length_a   1.000
_cell.length_b   1.000
_cell.length_c   1.000
_cell.angle_alpha   90.00
_cell.angle_beta   90.00
_cell.angle_gamma   90.00
#
_symmetry.space_group_name_H-M   'P 1'
#
loop_
_entity.id
_entity.type
_entity.pdbx_description
1 polymer ?
#
loop_
_entity_poly.entity_id
_entity_poly.type
_entity_poly.pdbx_seq_one_letter_code
_entity_poly.pdbx_strand_id
1 'polypeptide(L)'
;MSEISGMPDDALKEALHGRIYYNPLQKEYEIAERWIAGNVVEKAEKVRAYLESNPDDTQAKESLTVLEEARPIRIEFEELDFNLGERWIPTGIYARFASHLFDAEVRVHYSDSADDFSVTCKQKNVHIWEKYAVKAQSRTYDGIALLKHALVNTTPDISKTITVEGKDVKVRDMEAIQMANTKIDEIRNAFTDWLHAQNDEFKTRLTDQYNDTFNCFVRPNYDGTHQEFPGLDCKGLGINDLYSSQKDAVWMIKLNNGAICDHEVGAGKTLVMCTAAQEMKRLGLAHKPMIIGLKSNVHEIAEAYRTAYPHAKILFPGKEDF
;
A
#
# COMPACT_ATOMS: atom_id res chain seq x y z
N MET A 1 25.43 16.15 -14.95
CA MET A 1 25.10 17.41 -14.22
C MET A 1 26.25 18.41 -14.28
N SER A 2 27.50 18.04 -14.02
CA SER A 2 28.68 18.91 -14.13
C SER A 2 28.86 19.54 -15.51
N GLU A 3 28.61 18.79 -16.59
CA GLU A 3 28.64 19.32 -17.97
C GLU A 3 27.59 20.41 -18.23
N ILE A 4 26.44 20.35 -17.55
CA ILE A 4 25.34 21.32 -17.73
C ILE A 4 25.58 22.55 -16.86
N SER A 5 26.05 22.34 -15.61
CA SER A 5 26.27 23.42 -14.63
C SER A 5 27.62 24.13 -14.78
N GLY A 6 28.57 23.48 -15.46
CA GLY A 6 29.96 23.95 -15.53
C GLY A 6 30.71 23.88 -14.19
N MET A 7 30.13 23.26 -13.17
CA MET A 7 30.74 23.09 -11.85
C MET A 7 31.53 21.79 -11.76
N PRO A 8 32.67 21.78 -11.04
CA PRO A 8 33.35 20.54 -10.68
C PRO A 8 32.45 19.60 -9.86
N ASP A 9 32.63 18.29 -10.03
CA ASP A 9 31.77 17.27 -9.39
C ASP A 9 31.69 17.41 -7.88
N ASP A 10 32.81 17.70 -7.20
CA ASP A 10 32.83 17.84 -5.73
C ASP A 10 32.09 19.10 -5.26
N ALA A 11 32.24 20.22 -5.96
CA ALA A 11 31.48 21.44 -5.64
C ALA A 11 29.98 21.27 -5.91
N LEU A 12 29.63 20.47 -6.94
CA LEU A 12 28.24 20.14 -7.25
C LEU A 12 27.63 19.23 -6.17
N LYS A 13 28.36 18.24 -5.68
CA LYS A 13 27.91 17.36 -4.57
C LYS A 13 27.68 18.15 -3.29
N GLU A 14 28.60 19.06 -2.96
CA GLU A 14 28.48 19.93 -1.81
C GLU A 14 27.25 20.87 -1.92
N ALA A 15 27.04 21.47 -3.10
CA ALA A 15 25.88 22.33 -3.36
C ALA A 15 24.55 21.58 -3.31
N LEU A 16 24.56 20.28 -3.59
CA LEU A 16 23.38 19.40 -3.59
C LEU A 16 23.29 18.53 -2.32
N HIS A 17 24.10 18.79 -1.32
CA HIS A 17 24.06 18.05 -0.05
C HIS A 17 22.65 18.08 0.55
N GLY A 18 22.14 16.92 0.96
CA GLY A 18 20.76 16.75 1.43
C GLY A 18 19.69 16.72 0.34
N ARG A 19 20.05 16.99 -0.94
CA ARG A 19 19.15 16.88 -2.10
C ARG A 19 19.40 15.63 -2.93
N ILE A 20 20.59 15.05 -2.84
CA ILE A 20 20.98 13.82 -3.52
C ILE A 20 21.72 12.91 -2.55
N TYR A 21 21.54 11.60 -2.71
CA TYR A 21 22.21 10.56 -1.93
C TYR A 21 22.83 9.52 -2.84
N TYR A 22 23.99 9.00 -2.45
CA TYR A 22 24.68 7.97 -3.22
C TYR A 22 24.01 6.60 -3.05
N ASN A 23 23.58 5.99 -4.16
CA ASN A 23 23.11 4.61 -4.20
C ASN A 23 24.29 3.68 -4.51
N PRO A 24 24.85 2.97 -3.52
CA PRO A 24 26.02 2.12 -3.72
C PRO A 24 25.75 0.90 -4.60
N LEU A 25 24.48 0.48 -4.71
CA LEU A 25 24.08 -0.67 -5.50
C LEU A 25 24.05 -0.37 -7.00
N GLN A 26 23.67 0.86 -7.35
CA GLN A 26 23.64 1.34 -8.74
C GLN A 26 24.87 2.16 -9.11
N LYS A 27 25.68 2.55 -8.11
CA LYS A 27 26.86 3.40 -8.24
C LYS A 27 26.56 4.76 -8.85
N GLU A 28 25.40 5.31 -8.50
CA GLU A 28 24.92 6.60 -8.96
C GLU A 28 24.28 7.41 -7.84
N TYR A 29 24.07 8.72 -8.07
CA TYR A 29 23.33 9.57 -7.14
C TYR A 29 21.86 9.58 -7.49
N GLU A 30 21.02 9.40 -6.49
CA GLU A 30 19.57 9.57 -6.57
C GLU A 30 19.13 10.82 -5.83
N ILE A 31 18.07 11.46 -6.31
CA ILE A 31 17.43 12.58 -5.61
C ILE A 31 16.79 12.10 -4.30
N ALA A 32 16.76 12.98 -3.30
CA ALA A 32 16.24 12.68 -1.97
C ALA A 32 14.82 12.09 -2.02
N GLU A 33 13.94 12.67 -2.84
CA GLU A 33 12.55 12.22 -3.01
C GLU A 33 12.41 10.77 -3.49
N ARG A 34 13.41 10.22 -4.16
CA ARG A 34 13.46 8.81 -4.55
C ARG A 34 14.21 7.95 -3.56
N TRP A 35 15.34 8.49 -3.03
CA TRP A 35 16.15 7.75 -2.08
C TRP A 35 15.41 7.45 -0.78
N ILE A 36 14.79 8.49 -0.18
CA ILE A 36 14.08 8.43 1.10
C ILE A 36 12.62 7.97 0.93
N ALA A 37 12.29 7.28 -0.14
CA ALA A 37 10.93 6.84 -0.44
C ALA A 37 10.88 5.36 -0.81
N GLY A 38 9.68 4.79 -0.77
CA GLY A 38 9.45 3.37 -0.99
C GLY A 38 9.81 2.55 0.24
N ASN A 39 10.24 1.31 0.06
CA ASN A 39 10.65 0.44 1.15
C ASN A 39 12.04 0.84 1.67
N VAL A 40 12.09 1.74 2.64
CA VAL A 40 13.33 2.25 3.22
C VAL A 40 14.04 1.21 4.07
N VAL A 41 13.32 0.25 4.66
CA VAL A 41 13.89 -0.84 5.45
C VAL A 41 14.69 -1.77 4.56
N GLU A 42 14.11 -2.24 3.46
CA GLU A 42 14.79 -3.10 2.49
C GLU A 42 16.01 -2.40 1.84
N LYS A 43 15.87 -1.10 1.53
CA LYS A 43 17.00 -0.29 1.03
C LYS A 43 18.13 -0.24 2.05
N ALA A 44 17.81 0.04 3.32
CA ALA A 44 18.79 0.11 4.40
C ALA A 44 19.52 -1.22 4.61
N GLU A 45 18.81 -2.35 4.56
CA GLU A 45 19.40 -3.69 4.65
C GLU A 45 20.38 -3.96 3.51
N LYS A 46 20.01 -3.63 2.29
CA LYS A 46 20.88 -3.79 1.12
C LYS A 46 22.15 -2.93 1.22
N VAL A 47 22.02 -1.69 1.72
CA VAL A 47 23.18 -0.80 1.92
C VAL A 47 24.06 -1.32 3.08
N ARG A 48 23.49 -1.86 4.16
CA ARG A 48 24.25 -2.50 5.24
C ARG A 48 25.08 -3.68 4.72
N ALA A 49 24.45 -4.57 3.96
CA ALA A 49 25.14 -5.71 3.35
C ALA A 49 26.28 -5.27 2.41
N TYR A 50 26.10 -4.17 1.66
CA TYR A 50 27.17 -3.58 0.85
C TYR A 50 28.32 -3.07 1.73
N LEU A 51 28.02 -2.39 2.84
CA LEU A 51 29.02 -1.82 3.76
C LEU A 51 29.81 -2.90 4.52
N GLU A 52 29.31 -4.11 4.69
CA GLU A 52 30.08 -5.23 5.23
C GLU A 52 31.32 -5.54 4.38
N SER A 53 31.21 -5.37 3.06
CA SER A 53 32.31 -5.57 2.11
C SER A 53 33.08 -4.29 1.79
N ASN A 54 32.52 -3.12 2.11
CA ASN A 54 33.06 -1.80 1.79
C ASN A 54 32.98 -0.85 3.01
N PRO A 55 33.65 -1.17 4.14
CA PRO A 55 33.45 -0.46 5.40
C PRO A 55 33.95 1.00 5.40
N ASP A 56 34.76 1.41 4.44
CA ASP A 56 35.32 2.76 4.37
C ASP A 56 34.53 3.70 3.42
N ASP A 57 33.45 3.23 2.81
CA ASP A 57 32.60 4.06 1.93
C ASP A 57 31.76 5.03 2.77
N THR A 58 32.26 6.26 2.89
CA THR A 58 31.61 7.33 3.67
C THR A 58 30.29 7.79 3.07
N GLN A 59 30.16 7.78 1.74
CA GLN A 59 28.94 8.20 1.04
C GLN A 59 27.82 7.16 1.26
N ALA A 60 28.15 5.87 1.20
CA ALA A 60 27.19 4.82 1.49
C ALA A 60 26.75 4.84 2.97
N LYS A 61 27.65 5.21 3.91
CA LYS A 61 27.28 5.40 5.33
C LYS A 61 26.30 6.55 5.53
N GLU A 62 26.55 7.69 4.89
CA GLU A 62 25.63 8.83 4.93
C GLU A 62 24.26 8.43 4.38
N SER A 63 24.25 7.77 3.22
CA SER A 63 23.01 7.29 2.58
C SER A 63 22.24 6.27 3.43
N LEU A 64 22.95 5.43 4.21
CA LEU A 64 22.32 4.51 5.18
C LEU A 64 21.70 5.27 6.35
N THR A 65 22.44 6.23 6.93
CA THR A 65 21.95 7.03 8.06
C THR A 65 20.61 7.70 7.74
N VAL A 66 20.51 8.30 6.57
CA VAL A 66 19.28 8.98 6.14
C VAL A 66 18.11 8.00 5.92
N LEU A 67 18.36 6.78 5.43
CA LEU A 67 17.34 5.74 5.33
C LEU A 67 16.85 5.28 6.71
N GLU A 68 17.76 5.18 7.68
CA GLU A 68 17.42 4.79 9.05
C GLU A 68 16.61 5.89 9.77
N GLU A 69 16.98 7.15 9.57
CA GLU A 69 16.24 8.31 10.10
C GLU A 69 14.85 8.45 9.46
N ALA A 70 14.71 8.07 8.19
CA ALA A 70 13.44 8.09 7.47
C ALA A 70 12.51 6.92 7.81
N ARG A 71 12.98 5.93 8.57
CA ARG A 71 12.17 4.78 8.95
C ARG A 71 10.92 5.24 9.70
N PRO A 72 9.71 4.75 9.33
CA PRO A 72 8.49 5.08 10.04
C PRO A 72 8.58 4.73 11.53
N ILE A 73 7.87 5.49 12.35
CA ILE A 73 7.77 5.22 13.79
C ILE A 73 7.22 3.80 13.97
N ARG A 74 7.86 3.00 14.81
CA ARG A 74 7.44 1.64 15.13
C ARG A 74 6.03 1.66 15.70
N ILE A 75 5.18 0.80 15.18
CA ILE A 75 3.86 0.52 15.72
C ILE A 75 4.04 -0.58 16.77
N GLU A 76 3.57 -0.35 17.99
CA GLU A 76 3.71 -1.32 19.08
C GLU A 76 2.61 -2.38 19.04
N PHE A 77 2.83 -3.51 19.74
CA PHE A 77 1.92 -4.66 19.73
C PHE A 77 0.49 -4.30 20.11
N GLU A 78 0.33 -3.42 21.09
CA GLU A 78 -0.94 -2.96 21.63
C GLU A 78 -1.72 -2.05 20.66
N GLU A 79 -1.06 -1.51 19.67
CA GLU A 79 -1.66 -0.66 18.62
C GLU A 79 -2.06 -1.47 17.37
N LEU A 80 -1.72 -2.77 17.35
CA LEU A 80 -1.99 -3.65 16.22
C LEU A 80 -3.26 -4.47 16.44
N ASP A 81 -4.12 -4.47 15.42
CA ASP A 81 -5.25 -5.40 15.33
C ASP A 81 -4.83 -6.66 14.58
N PHE A 82 -4.82 -7.79 15.28
CA PHE A 82 -4.50 -9.08 14.70
C PHE A 82 -5.77 -9.86 14.40
N ASN A 83 -6.05 -10.08 13.13
CA ASN A 83 -7.19 -10.88 12.72
C ASN A 83 -6.78 -12.32 12.38
N LEU A 84 -7.60 -13.26 12.80
CA LEU A 84 -7.40 -14.66 12.47
C LEU A 84 -7.54 -14.88 10.95
N GLY A 85 -6.49 -15.46 10.31
CA GLY A 85 -6.47 -15.71 8.87
C GLY A 85 -5.73 -14.67 8.03
N GLU A 86 -5.09 -13.68 8.64
CA GLU A 86 -4.20 -12.78 7.91
C GLU A 86 -2.99 -13.52 7.35
N ARG A 87 -2.69 -13.30 6.06
CA ARG A 87 -1.70 -14.10 5.32
C ARG A 87 -0.26 -13.86 5.74
N TRP A 88 0.03 -12.67 6.30
CA TRP A 88 1.35 -12.32 6.77
C TRP A 88 1.74 -13.01 8.09
N ILE A 89 0.74 -13.45 8.86
CA ILE A 89 0.96 -14.21 10.09
C ILE A 89 1.33 -15.65 9.72
N PRO A 90 2.48 -16.17 10.17
CA PRO A 90 2.90 -17.53 9.86
C PRO A 90 1.88 -18.58 10.30
N THR A 91 1.57 -19.53 9.42
CA THR A 91 0.60 -20.62 9.70
C THR A 91 0.93 -21.43 10.94
N GLY A 92 2.22 -21.49 11.34
CA GLY A 92 2.66 -22.11 12.59
C GLY A 92 2.07 -21.44 13.84
N ILE A 93 1.77 -20.15 13.79
CA ILE A 93 1.10 -19.41 14.88
C ILE A 93 -0.35 -19.89 14.98
N TYR A 94 -1.05 -20.00 13.86
CA TYR A 94 -2.40 -20.53 13.81
C TYR A 94 -2.49 -21.99 14.26
N ALA A 95 -1.51 -22.80 13.88
CA ALA A 95 -1.45 -24.20 14.34
C ALA A 95 -1.23 -24.32 15.85
N ARG A 96 -0.36 -23.48 16.44
CA ARG A 96 -0.14 -23.39 17.89
C ARG A 96 -1.39 -22.93 18.64
N PHE A 97 -2.03 -21.86 18.14
CA PHE A 97 -3.29 -21.38 18.69
C PHE A 97 -4.38 -22.45 18.65
N ALA A 98 -4.60 -23.06 17.47
CA ALA A 98 -5.62 -24.08 17.31
C ALA A 98 -5.35 -25.33 18.20
N SER A 99 -4.09 -25.72 18.34
CA SER A 99 -3.72 -26.81 19.23
C SER A 99 -3.98 -26.49 20.68
N HIS A 100 -3.74 -25.26 21.10
CA HIS A 100 -4.09 -24.78 22.45
C HIS A 100 -5.61 -24.71 22.65
N LEU A 101 -6.36 -24.15 21.69
CA LEU A 101 -7.82 -23.98 21.78
C LEU A 101 -8.54 -25.32 21.91
N PHE A 102 -8.10 -26.31 21.13
CA PHE A 102 -8.76 -27.61 21.04
C PHE A 102 -8.14 -28.68 21.92
N ASP A 103 -7.02 -28.41 22.59
CA ASP A 103 -6.24 -29.41 23.33
C ASP A 103 -5.96 -30.66 22.47
N ALA A 104 -5.51 -30.44 21.23
CA ALA A 104 -5.27 -31.48 20.22
C ALA A 104 -4.20 -31.03 19.22
N GLU A 105 -3.48 -31.98 18.59
CA GLU A 105 -2.53 -31.64 17.52
C GLU A 105 -3.29 -31.18 16.27
N VAL A 106 -3.25 -29.86 16.00
CA VAL A 106 -3.86 -29.25 14.82
C VAL A 106 -2.77 -28.73 13.91
N ARG A 107 -2.90 -28.99 12.61
CA ARG A 107 -2.01 -28.45 11.57
C ARG A 107 -2.80 -27.51 10.68
N VAL A 108 -2.19 -26.37 10.42
CA VAL A 108 -2.72 -25.35 9.52
C VAL A 108 -1.72 -25.14 8.39
N HIS A 109 -2.18 -25.19 7.17
CA HIS A 109 -1.38 -24.93 5.99
C HIS A 109 -2.12 -23.93 5.11
N TYR A 110 -1.40 -22.96 4.53
CA TYR A 110 -1.90 -22.03 3.54
C TYR A 110 -1.31 -22.35 2.17
N SER A 111 -2.15 -22.37 1.16
CA SER A 111 -1.75 -22.60 -0.23
C SER A 111 -1.88 -21.29 -1.01
N ASP A 112 -0.73 -20.72 -1.40
CA ASP A 112 -0.70 -19.49 -2.21
C ASP A 112 -1.41 -19.64 -3.56
N SER A 113 -1.28 -20.82 -4.19
CA SER A 113 -1.89 -21.08 -5.50
C SER A 113 -3.41 -21.19 -5.46
N ALA A 114 -3.97 -21.65 -4.34
CA ALA A 114 -5.41 -21.82 -4.14
C ALA A 114 -6.02 -20.65 -3.33
N ASP A 115 -5.18 -19.80 -2.74
CA ASP A 115 -5.58 -18.75 -1.80
C ASP A 115 -6.51 -19.27 -0.69
N ASP A 116 -6.17 -20.43 -0.12
CA ASP A 116 -7.04 -21.13 0.85
C ASP A 116 -6.22 -21.74 1.98
N PHE A 117 -6.84 -21.79 3.16
CA PHE A 117 -6.32 -22.47 4.33
C PHE A 117 -6.83 -23.92 4.39
N SER A 118 -5.95 -24.86 4.69
CA SER A 118 -6.33 -26.21 5.06
C SER A 118 -6.03 -26.48 6.53
N VAL A 119 -6.99 -27.05 7.24
CA VAL A 119 -6.89 -27.35 8.67
C VAL A 119 -7.10 -28.83 8.86
N THR A 120 -6.17 -29.49 9.54
CA THR A 120 -6.22 -30.93 9.79
C THR A 120 -5.95 -31.26 11.24
N CYS A 121 -6.69 -32.25 11.76
CA CYS A 121 -6.51 -32.80 13.10
C CYS A 121 -6.68 -34.32 13.02
N LYS A 122 -5.67 -35.07 13.44
CA LYS A 122 -5.70 -36.53 13.37
C LYS A 122 -6.61 -37.17 14.42
N GLN A 123 -6.62 -36.60 15.63
CA GLN A 123 -7.41 -37.12 16.75
C GLN A 123 -8.28 -36.00 17.30
N LYS A 124 -9.57 -36.03 16.94
CA LYS A 124 -10.55 -35.06 17.37
C LYS A 124 -11.10 -35.49 18.73
N ASN A 125 -11.13 -34.54 19.68
CA ASN A 125 -11.62 -34.72 21.04
C ASN A 125 -13.00 -34.04 21.26
N VAL A 126 -13.49 -34.07 22.53
CA VAL A 126 -14.78 -33.49 22.93
C VAL A 126 -14.85 -31.98 22.67
N HIS A 127 -13.73 -31.23 22.83
CA HIS A 127 -13.71 -29.81 22.51
C HIS A 127 -14.06 -29.53 21.04
N ILE A 128 -13.54 -30.35 20.12
CA ILE A 128 -13.79 -30.22 18.68
C ILE A 128 -15.21 -30.65 18.34
N TRP A 129 -15.73 -31.73 18.95
CA TRP A 129 -17.01 -32.32 18.60
C TRP A 129 -18.23 -31.73 19.30
N GLU A 130 -18.03 -31.08 20.47
CA GLU A 130 -19.14 -30.56 21.30
C GLU A 130 -19.02 -29.08 21.55
N LYS A 131 -17.91 -28.60 22.15
CA LYS A 131 -17.78 -27.23 22.58
C LYS A 131 -17.77 -26.26 21.39
N TYR A 132 -17.03 -26.57 20.35
CA TYR A 132 -16.87 -25.74 19.16
C TYR A 132 -17.58 -26.33 17.94
N ALA A 133 -18.60 -27.14 18.12
CA ALA A 133 -19.35 -27.73 17.01
C ALA A 133 -20.78 -27.21 16.93
N VAL A 134 -21.33 -27.27 15.72
CA VAL A 134 -22.75 -27.00 15.44
C VAL A 134 -23.36 -28.23 14.77
N LYS A 135 -24.37 -28.79 15.43
CA LYS A 135 -25.12 -29.93 14.91
C LYS A 135 -26.24 -29.43 14.02
N ALA A 136 -26.14 -29.67 12.73
CA ALA A 136 -27.23 -29.41 11.77
C ALA A 136 -27.90 -30.73 11.38
N GLN A 137 -29.05 -30.64 10.74
CA GLN A 137 -29.86 -31.80 10.33
C GLN A 137 -29.07 -32.77 9.44
N SER A 138 -28.25 -32.24 8.50
CA SER A 138 -27.54 -33.04 7.51
C SER A 138 -26.15 -33.52 7.97
N ARG A 139 -25.46 -32.72 8.79
CA ARG A 139 -24.11 -32.99 9.28
C ARG A 139 -23.76 -32.15 10.50
N THR A 140 -22.72 -32.56 11.23
CA THR A 140 -22.09 -31.74 12.26
C THR A 140 -20.95 -30.94 11.65
N TYR A 141 -20.95 -29.64 11.87
CA TYR A 141 -19.81 -28.76 11.61
C TYR A 141 -18.98 -28.70 12.89
N ASP A 142 -17.91 -29.45 12.90
CA ASP A 142 -17.01 -29.55 14.05
C ASP A 142 -16.09 -28.33 14.17
N GLY A 143 -15.35 -28.23 15.29
CA GLY A 143 -14.46 -27.10 15.56
C GLY A 143 -13.38 -26.88 14.48
N ILE A 144 -12.93 -27.95 13.82
CA ILE A 144 -11.95 -27.83 12.72
C ILE A 144 -12.57 -27.19 11.48
N ALA A 145 -13.79 -27.56 11.14
CA ALA A 145 -14.52 -26.94 10.04
C ALA A 145 -14.83 -25.46 10.33
N LEU A 146 -15.24 -25.12 11.57
CA LEU A 146 -15.51 -23.75 11.96
C LEU A 146 -14.23 -22.91 12.05
N LEU A 147 -13.11 -23.48 12.50
CA LEU A 147 -11.81 -22.82 12.45
C LEU A 147 -11.40 -22.48 11.01
N LYS A 148 -11.63 -23.39 10.05
CA LYS A 148 -11.37 -23.07 8.63
C LYS A 148 -12.22 -21.89 8.18
N HIS A 149 -13.51 -21.85 8.51
CA HIS A 149 -14.36 -20.69 8.19
C HIS A 149 -13.89 -19.40 8.87
N ALA A 150 -13.38 -19.49 10.11
CA ALA A 150 -12.80 -18.35 10.81
C ALA A 150 -11.56 -17.80 10.10
N LEU A 151 -10.66 -18.68 9.61
CA LEU A 151 -9.44 -18.32 8.88
C LEU A 151 -9.71 -17.68 7.52
N VAL A 152 -10.72 -18.19 6.78
CA VAL A 152 -11.04 -17.66 5.43
C VAL A 152 -12.13 -16.57 5.45
N ASN A 153 -12.54 -16.14 6.63
CA ASN A 153 -13.58 -15.13 6.84
C ASN A 153 -14.90 -15.44 6.10
N THR A 154 -15.37 -16.69 6.21
CA THR A 154 -16.61 -17.16 5.58
C THR A 154 -17.55 -17.74 6.61
N THR A 155 -18.83 -17.83 6.23
CA THR A 155 -19.88 -18.51 7.01
C THR A 155 -20.24 -19.83 6.33
N PRO A 156 -20.42 -20.94 7.07
CA PRO A 156 -20.86 -22.19 6.48
C PRO A 156 -22.29 -22.06 5.92
N ASP A 157 -22.53 -22.59 4.73
CA ASP A 157 -23.88 -22.70 4.16
C ASP A 157 -24.55 -23.96 4.72
N ILE A 158 -25.48 -23.78 5.64
CA ILE A 158 -26.18 -24.84 6.34
C ILE A 158 -27.63 -24.87 5.89
N SER A 159 -28.09 -26.05 5.53
CA SER A 159 -29.46 -26.25 5.07
C SER A 159 -30.15 -27.39 5.82
N LYS A 160 -31.46 -27.29 5.96
CA LYS A 160 -32.34 -28.34 6.47
C LYS A 160 -33.45 -28.65 5.47
N THR A 161 -33.98 -29.88 5.55
CA THR A 161 -35.11 -30.30 4.76
C THR A 161 -36.38 -30.12 5.56
N ILE A 162 -37.36 -29.46 4.99
CA ILE A 162 -38.73 -29.32 5.53
C ILE A 162 -39.73 -29.90 4.55
N THR A 163 -40.78 -30.53 5.09
CA THR A 163 -41.87 -31.05 4.28
C THR A 163 -42.97 -29.99 4.14
N VAL A 164 -43.18 -29.50 2.93
CA VAL A 164 -44.24 -28.53 2.61
C VAL A 164 -45.19 -29.21 1.61
N GLU A 165 -46.46 -29.30 1.95
CA GLU A 165 -47.52 -29.96 1.14
C GLU A 165 -47.15 -31.38 0.70
N GLY A 166 -46.48 -32.16 1.57
CA GLY A 166 -46.07 -33.53 1.28
C GLY A 166 -44.85 -33.67 0.38
N LYS A 167 -44.14 -32.56 0.06
CA LYS A 167 -42.88 -32.54 -0.69
C LYS A 167 -41.74 -32.05 0.18
N ASP A 168 -40.61 -32.72 0.09
CA ASP A 168 -39.41 -32.31 0.80
C ASP A 168 -38.72 -31.18 0.07
N VAL A 169 -38.56 -30.03 0.78
CA VAL A 169 -37.94 -28.82 0.27
C VAL A 169 -36.70 -28.50 1.11
N LYS A 170 -35.56 -28.28 0.45
CA LYS A 170 -34.33 -27.86 1.09
C LYS A 170 -34.33 -26.35 1.31
N VAL A 171 -34.24 -25.90 2.56
CA VAL A 171 -34.21 -24.49 2.95
C VAL A 171 -32.96 -24.20 3.78
N ARG A 172 -32.52 -22.93 3.81
CA ARG A 172 -31.42 -22.50 4.68
C ARG A 172 -31.83 -22.65 6.15
N ASP A 173 -30.92 -23.21 6.94
CA ASP A 173 -31.09 -23.32 8.40
C ASP A 173 -30.45 -22.10 9.09
N MET A 174 -31.24 -21.02 9.17
CA MET A 174 -30.78 -19.75 9.72
C MET A 174 -30.34 -19.86 11.19
N GLU A 175 -30.96 -20.73 11.98
CA GLU A 175 -30.60 -20.96 13.37
C GLU A 175 -29.21 -21.62 13.47
N ALA A 176 -28.98 -22.69 12.73
CA ALA A 176 -27.68 -23.36 12.70
C ALA A 176 -26.57 -22.45 12.12
N ILE A 177 -26.90 -21.62 11.12
CA ILE A 177 -25.95 -20.61 10.57
C ILE A 177 -25.59 -19.57 11.64
N GLN A 178 -26.57 -19.06 12.37
CA GLN A 178 -26.33 -18.09 13.45
C GLN A 178 -25.48 -18.71 14.58
N MET A 179 -25.77 -19.95 14.97
CA MET A 179 -24.95 -20.66 15.95
C MET A 179 -23.51 -20.85 15.45
N ALA A 180 -23.33 -21.17 14.16
CA ALA A 180 -22.00 -21.32 13.57
C ALA A 180 -21.22 -19.98 13.58
N ASN A 181 -21.86 -18.87 13.27
CA ASN A 181 -21.24 -17.55 13.34
C ASN A 181 -20.83 -17.20 14.77
N THR A 182 -21.69 -17.47 15.75
CA THR A 182 -21.33 -17.26 17.16
C THR A 182 -20.08 -18.06 17.53
N LYS A 183 -19.98 -19.32 17.10
CA LYS A 183 -18.81 -20.17 17.37
C LYS A 183 -17.56 -19.70 16.63
N ILE A 184 -17.71 -19.20 15.41
CA ILE A 184 -16.62 -18.60 14.63
C ILE A 184 -16.10 -17.35 15.35
N ASP A 185 -16.98 -16.51 15.86
CA ASP A 185 -16.60 -15.30 16.61
C ASP A 185 -15.96 -15.63 17.96
N GLU A 186 -16.44 -16.70 18.66
CA GLU A 186 -15.76 -17.23 19.84
C GLU A 186 -14.31 -17.66 19.54
N ILE A 187 -14.08 -18.32 18.41
CA ILE A 187 -12.74 -18.74 17.97
C ILE A 187 -11.86 -17.52 17.65
N ARG A 188 -12.39 -16.49 16.99
CA ARG A 188 -11.66 -15.25 16.67
C ARG A 188 -11.25 -14.50 17.93
N ASN A 189 -12.20 -14.32 18.85
CA ASN A 189 -11.92 -13.66 20.12
C ASN A 189 -10.88 -14.43 20.95
N ALA A 190 -10.99 -15.76 20.97
CA ALA A 190 -10.02 -16.61 21.64
C ALA A 190 -8.62 -16.50 21.03
N PHE A 191 -8.49 -16.23 19.72
CA PHE A 191 -7.20 -15.97 19.09
C PHE A 191 -6.58 -14.67 19.60
N THR A 192 -7.34 -13.60 19.65
CA THR A 192 -6.90 -12.31 20.19
C THR A 192 -6.44 -12.45 21.64
N ASP A 193 -7.25 -13.08 22.47
CA ASP A 193 -6.93 -13.33 23.89
C ASP A 193 -5.65 -14.16 24.03
N TRP A 194 -5.52 -15.20 23.21
CA TRP A 194 -4.35 -16.07 23.21
C TRP A 194 -3.07 -15.34 22.78
N LEU A 195 -3.15 -14.43 21.79
CA LEU A 195 -2.02 -13.59 21.36
C LEU A 195 -1.58 -12.64 22.49
N HIS A 196 -2.52 -11.99 23.15
CA HIS A 196 -2.24 -11.10 24.28
C HIS A 196 -1.63 -11.82 25.48
N ALA A 197 -1.92 -13.10 25.65
CA ALA A 197 -1.37 -13.94 26.71
C ALA A 197 0.04 -14.48 26.42
N GLN A 198 0.60 -14.25 25.20
CA GLN A 198 1.95 -14.67 24.87
C GLN A 198 3.02 -13.84 25.59
N ASN A 199 4.25 -14.38 25.69
CA ASN A 199 5.37 -13.69 26.29
C ASN A 199 5.87 -12.52 25.39
N ASP A 200 6.64 -11.61 25.98
CA ASP A 200 7.12 -10.40 25.31
C ASP A 200 8.01 -10.71 24.11
N GLU A 201 8.82 -11.76 24.16
CA GLU A 201 9.66 -12.18 23.03
C GLU A 201 8.83 -12.55 21.80
N PHE A 202 7.72 -13.29 22.00
CA PHE A 202 6.80 -13.65 20.92
C PHE A 202 6.11 -12.40 20.35
N LYS A 203 5.61 -11.52 21.24
CA LYS A 203 4.96 -10.28 20.84
C LYS A 203 5.91 -9.39 20.05
N THR A 204 7.13 -9.19 20.53
CA THR A 204 8.17 -8.40 19.84
C THR A 204 8.43 -8.95 18.45
N ARG A 205 8.66 -10.27 18.31
CA ARG A 205 8.89 -10.89 17.00
C ARG A 205 7.75 -10.68 16.02
N LEU A 206 6.50 -10.81 16.48
CA LEU A 206 5.33 -10.62 15.62
C LEU A 206 5.18 -9.15 15.21
N THR A 207 5.43 -8.23 16.15
CA THR A 207 5.43 -6.79 15.91
C THR A 207 6.53 -6.37 14.92
N ASP A 208 7.74 -6.91 15.06
CA ASP A 208 8.84 -6.66 14.13
C ASP A 208 8.49 -7.12 12.73
N GLN A 209 7.94 -8.33 12.61
CA GLN A 209 7.50 -8.86 11.32
C GLN A 209 6.44 -7.96 10.67
N TYR A 210 5.49 -7.42 11.45
CA TYR A 210 4.50 -6.48 10.94
C TYR A 210 5.15 -5.18 10.44
N ASN A 211 5.99 -4.57 11.26
CA ASN A 211 6.67 -3.32 10.92
C ASN A 211 7.57 -3.46 9.70
N ASP A 212 8.32 -4.56 9.60
CA ASP A 212 9.21 -4.80 8.46
C ASP A 212 8.46 -5.14 7.17
N THR A 213 7.22 -5.63 7.28
CA THR A 213 6.38 -5.97 6.11
C THR A 213 5.51 -4.81 5.65
N PHE A 214 4.88 -4.08 6.57
CA PHE A 214 3.85 -3.08 6.26
C PHE A 214 4.21 -1.66 6.66
N ASN A 215 4.97 -1.47 7.74
CA ASN A 215 5.38 -0.16 8.23
C ASN A 215 6.81 0.21 7.78
N CYS A 216 7.16 -0.21 6.58
CA CYS A 216 8.49 -0.03 6.00
C CYS A 216 8.50 0.93 4.81
N PHE A 217 7.33 1.40 4.38
CA PHE A 217 7.19 2.27 3.22
C PHE A 217 7.04 3.73 3.63
N VAL A 218 7.90 4.56 3.07
CA VAL A 218 7.83 6.02 3.16
C VAL A 218 7.26 6.58 1.86
N ARG A 219 6.25 7.43 1.97
CA ARG A 219 5.72 8.16 0.81
C ARG A 219 6.70 9.25 0.40
N PRO A 220 7.02 9.40 -0.89
CA PRO A 220 7.87 10.50 -1.33
C PRO A 220 7.18 11.84 -1.05
N ASN A 221 7.96 12.78 -0.52
CA ASN A 221 7.52 14.16 -0.32
C ASN A 221 8.10 15.03 -1.44
N TYR A 222 7.25 15.50 -2.32
CA TYR A 222 7.66 16.34 -3.45
C TYR A 222 7.51 17.81 -3.07
N ASP A 223 8.65 18.51 -2.91
CA ASP A 223 8.67 19.96 -2.72
C ASP A 223 8.93 20.69 -4.05
N GLY A 224 7.87 21.13 -4.67
CA GLY A 224 7.88 21.88 -5.94
C GLY A 224 8.02 23.38 -5.78
N THR A 225 8.19 23.93 -4.58
CA THR A 225 8.19 25.37 -4.30
C THR A 225 9.29 26.15 -5.00
N HIS A 226 10.42 25.49 -5.29
CA HIS A 226 11.55 26.06 -6.02
C HIS A 226 11.29 26.30 -7.51
N GLN A 227 10.18 25.79 -8.04
CA GLN A 227 9.89 25.89 -9.47
C GLN A 227 9.37 27.25 -9.85
N GLU A 228 9.90 27.76 -10.97
CA GLU A 228 9.36 28.86 -11.72
C GLU A 228 8.75 28.36 -13.03
N PHE A 229 7.68 29.00 -13.48
CA PHE A 229 6.93 28.59 -14.67
C PHE A 229 6.98 29.70 -15.74
N PRO A 230 8.07 29.79 -16.52
CA PRO A 230 8.22 30.81 -17.54
C PRO A 230 7.09 30.78 -18.55
N GLY A 231 6.49 31.96 -18.77
CA GLY A 231 5.39 32.12 -19.72
C GLY A 231 3.99 31.88 -19.14
N LEU A 232 3.90 31.51 -17.87
CA LEU A 232 2.59 31.45 -17.17
C LEU A 232 2.04 32.87 -16.96
N ASP A 233 0.85 33.13 -17.45
CA ASP A 233 0.17 34.43 -17.26
C ASP A 233 -0.65 34.41 -15.97
N CYS A 234 0.01 34.67 -14.85
CA CYS A 234 -0.65 34.77 -13.55
C CYS A 234 -1.70 35.91 -13.51
N LYS A 235 -1.49 37.01 -14.26
CA LYS A 235 -2.44 38.12 -14.31
C LYS A 235 -3.72 37.74 -15.05
N GLY A 236 -3.58 37.07 -16.20
CA GLY A 236 -4.72 36.56 -16.96
C GLY A 236 -5.54 35.52 -16.18
N LEU A 237 -4.88 34.75 -15.31
CA LEU A 237 -5.52 33.79 -14.41
C LEU A 237 -6.11 34.42 -13.14
N GLY A 238 -5.78 35.70 -12.83
CA GLY A 238 -6.20 36.35 -11.59
C GLY A 238 -5.56 35.79 -10.33
N ILE A 239 -4.37 35.20 -10.43
CA ILE A 239 -3.61 34.64 -9.32
C ILE A 239 -2.26 35.33 -9.17
N ASN A 240 -1.64 35.24 -8.01
CA ASN A 240 -0.29 35.76 -7.82
C ASN A 240 0.76 34.71 -8.19
N ASP A 241 0.52 33.42 -7.87
CA ASP A 241 1.37 32.28 -8.14
C ASP A 241 0.53 31.00 -8.05
N LEU A 242 1.09 29.86 -8.44
CA LEU A 242 0.51 28.55 -8.21
C LEU A 242 0.53 28.22 -6.70
N TYR A 243 -0.45 27.49 -6.24
CA TYR A 243 -0.41 26.93 -4.88
C TYR A 243 0.73 25.92 -4.74
N SER A 244 1.28 25.78 -3.52
CA SER A 244 2.34 24.79 -3.24
C SER A 244 1.96 23.40 -3.70
N SER A 245 0.74 22.94 -3.39
CA SER A 245 0.24 21.64 -3.83
C SER A 245 0.18 21.46 -5.36
N GLN A 246 -0.05 22.53 -6.11
CA GLN A 246 0.01 22.50 -7.57
C GLN A 246 1.45 22.39 -8.08
N LYS A 247 2.37 23.15 -7.46
CA LYS A 247 3.81 23.06 -7.77
C LYS A 247 4.37 21.67 -7.46
N ASP A 248 3.99 21.09 -6.31
CA ASP A 248 4.39 19.75 -5.90
C ASP A 248 3.91 18.69 -6.89
N ALA A 249 2.64 18.81 -7.35
CA ALA A 249 2.10 17.90 -8.37
C ALA A 249 2.85 18.00 -9.70
N VAL A 250 3.17 19.23 -10.17
CA VAL A 250 3.97 19.42 -11.39
C VAL A 250 5.38 18.86 -11.21
N TRP A 251 5.98 19.03 -10.03
CA TRP A 251 7.30 18.47 -9.72
C TRP A 251 7.27 16.94 -9.74
N MET A 252 6.29 16.33 -9.10
CA MET A 252 6.07 14.89 -9.10
C MET A 252 5.93 14.33 -10.53
N ILE A 253 5.14 15.01 -11.40
CA ILE A 253 4.97 14.61 -12.81
C ILE A 253 6.30 14.67 -13.56
N LYS A 254 7.09 15.72 -13.37
CA LYS A 254 8.41 15.87 -14.04
C LYS A 254 9.40 14.78 -13.61
N LEU A 255 9.43 14.44 -12.32
CA LEU A 255 10.36 13.45 -11.78
C LEU A 255 10.01 12.02 -12.17
N ASN A 256 8.71 11.69 -12.22
CA ASN A 256 8.25 10.31 -12.41
C ASN A 256 7.72 10.05 -13.84
N ASN A 257 7.76 11.03 -14.74
CA ASN A 257 7.14 10.96 -16.06
C ASN A 257 5.63 10.63 -16.03
N GLY A 258 4.97 10.91 -14.91
CA GLY A 258 3.56 10.68 -14.70
C GLY A 258 3.17 10.72 -13.24
N ALA A 259 1.89 11.00 -12.96
CA ALA A 259 1.33 10.99 -11.62
C ALA A 259 -0.19 10.81 -11.67
N ILE A 260 -0.76 10.32 -10.57
CA ILE A 260 -2.20 10.41 -10.29
C ILE A 260 -2.40 11.60 -9.36
N CYS A 261 -3.16 12.61 -9.83
CA CYS A 261 -3.45 13.82 -9.07
C CYS A 261 -4.82 13.68 -8.42
N ASP A 262 -4.85 13.20 -7.18
CA ASP A 262 -6.06 13.01 -6.37
C ASP A 262 -6.32 14.24 -5.46
N HIS A 263 -6.27 15.43 -6.04
CA HIS A 263 -6.64 16.67 -5.36
C HIS A 263 -8.16 16.81 -5.28
N GLU A 264 -8.63 17.52 -4.26
CA GLU A 264 -10.05 17.84 -4.10
C GLU A 264 -10.62 18.63 -5.29
N VAL A 265 -11.94 18.61 -5.43
CA VAL A 265 -12.63 19.42 -6.45
C VAL A 265 -12.40 20.92 -6.13
N GLY A 266 -12.00 21.69 -7.14
CA GLY A 266 -11.68 23.11 -6.98
C GLY A 266 -10.20 23.41 -6.70
N ALA A 267 -9.34 22.42 -6.44
CA ALA A 267 -7.90 22.62 -6.21
C ALA A 267 -7.09 22.99 -7.47
N GLY A 268 -7.76 23.22 -8.61
CA GLY A 268 -7.12 23.67 -9.84
C GLY A 268 -6.37 22.60 -10.61
N LYS A 269 -6.84 21.34 -10.61
CA LYS A 269 -6.25 20.23 -11.38
C LYS A 269 -6.03 20.55 -12.85
N THR A 270 -6.94 21.31 -13.47
CA THR A 270 -6.81 21.75 -14.86
C THR A 270 -5.54 22.58 -15.06
N LEU A 271 -5.26 23.50 -14.14
CA LEU A 271 -4.05 24.33 -14.20
C LEU A 271 -2.79 23.48 -13.99
N VAL A 272 -2.81 22.47 -13.11
CA VAL A 272 -1.71 21.50 -12.95
C VAL A 272 -1.43 20.78 -14.28
N MET A 273 -2.48 20.28 -14.96
CA MET A 273 -2.31 19.59 -16.25
C MET A 273 -1.71 20.51 -17.33
N CYS A 274 -2.22 21.74 -17.43
CA CYS A 274 -1.74 22.72 -18.41
C CYS A 274 -0.27 23.09 -18.12
N THR A 275 0.07 23.35 -16.87
CA THR A 275 1.42 23.71 -16.45
C THR A 275 2.39 22.56 -16.63
N ALA A 276 2.02 21.34 -16.24
CA ALA A 276 2.85 20.17 -16.43
C ALA A 276 3.12 19.91 -17.91
N ALA A 277 2.10 19.97 -18.77
CA ALA A 277 2.25 19.79 -20.21
C ALA A 277 3.20 20.82 -20.83
N GLN A 278 3.06 22.11 -20.43
CA GLN A 278 3.93 23.18 -20.92
C GLN A 278 5.37 23.04 -20.44
N GLU A 279 5.57 22.67 -19.17
CA GLU A 279 6.89 22.46 -18.58
C GLU A 279 7.60 21.26 -19.19
N MET A 280 6.93 20.12 -19.34
CA MET A 280 7.51 18.96 -19.98
C MET A 280 7.94 19.27 -21.42
N LYS A 281 7.17 20.08 -22.15
CA LYS A 281 7.55 20.56 -23.48
C LYS A 281 8.73 21.51 -23.44
N ARG A 282 8.73 22.50 -22.52
CA ARG A 282 9.82 23.47 -22.36
C ARG A 282 11.15 22.78 -22.04
N LEU A 283 11.11 21.76 -21.19
CA LEU A 283 12.29 21.00 -20.76
C LEU A 283 12.72 19.92 -21.76
N GLY A 284 11.99 19.72 -22.86
CA GLY A 284 12.27 18.70 -23.84
C GLY A 284 11.93 17.26 -23.40
N LEU A 285 11.22 17.12 -22.27
CA LEU A 285 10.75 15.82 -21.76
C LEU A 285 9.60 15.26 -22.61
N ALA A 286 8.82 16.14 -23.24
CA ALA A 286 7.78 15.77 -24.19
C ALA A 286 7.77 16.73 -25.37
N HIS A 287 7.77 16.22 -26.61
CA HIS A 287 7.76 17.04 -27.81
C HIS A 287 6.35 17.56 -28.17
N LYS A 288 5.34 16.72 -27.99
CA LYS A 288 3.95 16.99 -28.34
C LYS A 288 3.03 16.50 -27.19
N PRO A 289 3.00 17.20 -26.05
CA PRO A 289 2.10 16.81 -24.97
C PRO A 289 0.66 16.91 -25.47
N MET A 290 -0.16 15.91 -25.08
CA MET A 290 -1.58 15.83 -25.42
C MET A 290 -2.41 15.76 -24.15
N ILE A 291 -3.41 16.62 -24.04
CA ILE A 291 -4.39 16.59 -22.96
C ILE A 291 -5.66 15.94 -23.48
N ILE A 292 -6.12 14.90 -22.79
CA ILE A 292 -7.38 14.20 -23.09
C ILE A 292 -8.39 14.56 -22.00
N GLY A 293 -9.53 15.06 -22.43
CA GLY A 293 -10.66 15.44 -21.54
C GLY A 293 -11.99 14.84 -22.03
N LEU A 294 -12.98 14.87 -21.16
CA LEU A 294 -14.34 14.51 -21.54
C LEU A 294 -14.90 15.59 -22.48
N LYS A 295 -15.87 15.21 -23.33
CA LYS A 295 -16.56 16.14 -24.24
C LYS A 295 -17.17 17.33 -23.50
N SER A 296 -17.60 17.12 -22.25
CA SER A 296 -18.22 18.16 -21.41
C SER A 296 -17.23 19.21 -20.91
N ASN A 297 -15.94 18.90 -20.77
CA ASN A 297 -14.95 19.78 -20.13
C ASN A 297 -13.73 20.10 -21.00
N VAL A 298 -13.55 19.44 -22.14
CA VAL A 298 -12.36 19.64 -22.99
C VAL A 298 -12.23 21.07 -23.52
N HIS A 299 -13.35 21.76 -23.78
CA HIS A 299 -13.36 23.18 -24.19
C HIS A 299 -12.87 24.09 -23.07
N GLU A 300 -13.33 23.85 -21.82
CA GLU A 300 -12.89 24.62 -20.66
C GLU A 300 -11.39 24.41 -20.38
N ILE A 301 -10.91 23.20 -20.57
CA ILE A 301 -9.46 22.88 -20.46
C ILE A 301 -8.66 23.65 -21.52
N ALA A 302 -9.14 23.70 -22.76
CA ALA A 302 -8.47 24.42 -23.83
C ALA A 302 -8.43 25.93 -23.58
N GLU A 303 -9.52 26.53 -23.07
CA GLU A 303 -9.58 27.97 -22.71
C GLU A 303 -8.67 28.22 -21.48
N ALA A 304 -8.69 27.37 -20.47
CA ALA A 304 -7.78 27.48 -19.33
C ALA A 304 -6.30 27.45 -19.77
N TYR A 305 -5.97 26.59 -20.74
CA TYR A 305 -4.60 26.53 -21.28
C TYR A 305 -4.24 27.82 -22.03
N ARG A 306 -5.14 28.38 -22.85
CA ARG A 306 -4.91 29.63 -23.58
C ARG A 306 -4.73 30.83 -22.63
N THR A 307 -5.51 30.85 -21.54
CA THR A 307 -5.39 31.87 -20.50
C THR A 307 -4.06 31.74 -19.75
N ALA A 308 -3.69 30.49 -19.38
CA ALA A 308 -2.46 30.23 -18.64
C ALA A 308 -1.20 30.51 -19.49
N TYR A 309 -1.24 30.18 -20.78
CA TYR A 309 -0.10 30.32 -21.70
C TYR A 309 -0.53 30.95 -23.03
N PRO A 310 -0.73 32.29 -23.08
CA PRO A 310 -1.26 32.98 -24.26
C PRO A 310 -0.41 32.82 -25.52
N HIS A 311 0.88 32.57 -25.37
CA HIS A 311 1.81 32.40 -26.49
C HIS A 311 1.97 30.92 -26.92
N ALA A 312 1.31 29.98 -26.24
CA ALA A 312 1.39 28.57 -26.62
C ALA A 312 0.58 28.25 -27.88
N LYS A 313 1.18 27.48 -28.80
CA LYS A 313 0.48 26.98 -29.98
C LYS A 313 -0.29 25.72 -29.59
N ILE A 314 -1.63 25.83 -29.57
CA ILE A 314 -2.51 24.73 -29.20
C ILE A 314 -3.24 24.25 -30.44
N LEU A 315 -3.15 22.94 -30.73
CA LEU A 315 -4.01 22.28 -31.72
C LEU A 315 -5.25 21.78 -30.97
N PHE A 316 -6.40 22.33 -31.32
CA PHE A 316 -7.69 21.92 -30.78
C PHE A 316 -8.64 21.64 -31.96
N PRO A 317 -8.68 20.38 -32.46
CA PRO A 317 -9.47 20.03 -33.64
C PRO A 317 -10.96 20.07 -33.34
N GLY A 318 -11.73 20.65 -34.27
CA GLY A 318 -13.19 20.62 -34.28
C GLY A 318 -13.73 19.36 -34.94
N LYS A 319 -15.06 19.22 -34.97
CA LYS A 319 -15.71 18.08 -35.64
C LYS A 319 -15.45 18.01 -37.15
N GLU A 320 -15.11 19.14 -37.74
CA GLU A 320 -14.89 19.27 -39.19
C GLU A 320 -13.46 18.96 -39.61
N ASP A 321 -12.56 18.71 -38.62
CA ASP A 321 -11.14 18.42 -38.87
C ASP A 321 -10.81 16.92 -38.93
N PHE A 322 -11.84 16.06 -38.83
CA PHE A 322 -11.74 14.60 -38.87
C PHE A 322 -12.51 14.00 -40.06
#